data_904ec6d55b1e30d8d8c6e87d806c9dcb
#
_entry.id   904ec6d55b1e30d8d8c6e87d806c9dcb
#
_cell.length_a   1.000
_cell.length_b   1.000
_cell.length_c   1.000
_cell.angle_alpha   90.00
_cell.angle_beta   90.00
_cell.angle_gamma   90.00
#
_symmetry.space_group_name_H-M   'P 1'
#
loop_
_entity.id
_entity.type
_entity.pdbx_description
1 polymer ?
#
loop_
_entity_poly.entity_id
_entity_poly.type
_entity_poly.pdbx_seq_one_letter_code
_entity_poly.pdbx_strand_id
1 'polypeptide(L)'
;MKKILIVDDELNMLLVLEAMLKREKYEVATASDGLEALEVLKNGDVAVVITDLKMPKLDGLGLLNEIGKDYPSIPVIVITAHGTIATAVEALKKGAFDYITKPFDQDDLKNIISKAFKTNALNENEPVLSSDEIDRHDIIGSSECMVEMYDLIGKVAPTATTVLITGETGTGKELLARAIHRNSPRRDNPLIKINCAAIAENLLESELFGFEKGAFTGAIHRKPGRFELAHTGTLFLDEIGDLPKDMQVKILRVIQDQEFERVGGLRTIKVDVRLIAATNKNLLEEAGKGKFREDLYYRLNVFPVKLPPLRERKADIGTLADYFLSKFNKKLNRGIEHIGPKARKLLINYGWPGNIRELENLMERLVLLAAGNTITLEDIPEEVRFPVATEMAGGPSEPKRSFKNILKGKTEEMEKDMIIKVLKECGRNVSKTALQLGLSRKGLQLKMAKYNLRRQDI
;
A
#
# COMPACT_ATOMS: atom_id res chain seq x y z
N MET A 1 19.30 6.77 18.90
CA MET A 1 18.33 5.67 18.71
C MET A 1 16.97 6.15 19.21
N LYS A 2 15.90 5.88 18.48
CA LYS A 2 14.56 6.35 18.84
C LYS A 2 13.97 5.52 19.98
N LYS A 3 13.30 6.18 20.95
CA LYS A 3 12.80 5.57 22.18
C LYS A 3 11.31 5.24 22.09
N ILE A 4 10.88 4.24 22.85
CA ILE A 4 9.47 4.00 23.17
C ILE A 4 9.17 4.68 24.48
N LEU A 5 8.17 5.55 24.54
CA LEU A 5 7.67 6.12 25.76
C LEU A 5 6.51 5.28 26.30
N ILE A 6 6.63 4.77 27.51
CA ILE A 6 5.57 4.03 28.21
C ILE A 6 4.98 4.95 29.29
N VAL A 7 3.66 5.06 29.32
CA VAL A 7 2.93 5.91 30.27
C VAL A 7 1.88 5.08 30.98
N ASP A 8 2.05 4.84 32.25
CA ASP A 8 1.12 4.06 33.09
C ASP A 8 1.32 4.51 34.56
N ASP A 9 0.24 4.68 35.32
CA ASP A 9 0.34 5.07 36.74
C ASP A 9 0.68 3.88 37.66
N GLU A 10 0.59 2.64 37.14
CA GLU A 10 1.00 1.45 37.86
C GLU A 10 2.51 1.16 37.67
N LEU A 11 3.32 1.41 38.71
CA LEU A 11 4.77 1.17 38.68
C LEU A 11 5.14 -0.26 38.23
N ASN A 12 4.37 -1.25 38.66
CA ASN A 12 4.60 -2.64 38.29
C ASN A 12 4.43 -2.86 36.76
N MET A 13 3.46 -2.20 36.15
CA MET A 13 3.23 -2.26 34.71
C MET A 13 4.35 -1.59 33.93
N LEU A 14 4.81 -0.42 34.37
CA LEU A 14 5.99 0.24 33.80
C LEU A 14 7.22 -0.67 33.80
N LEU A 15 7.51 -1.31 34.95
CA LEU A 15 8.66 -2.21 35.07
C LEU A 15 8.56 -3.44 34.17
N VAL A 16 7.38 -4.06 34.07
CA VAL A 16 7.14 -5.22 33.22
C VAL A 16 7.31 -4.88 31.74
N LEU A 17 6.68 -3.78 31.29
CA LEU A 17 6.76 -3.34 29.90
C LEU A 17 8.19 -2.89 29.55
N GLU A 18 8.84 -2.16 30.44
CA GLU A 18 10.22 -1.73 30.26
C GLU A 18 11.18 -2.91 30.13
N ALA A 19 11.09 -3.91 31.02
CA ALA A 19 11.91 -5.12 30.96
C ALA A 19 11.68 -5.92 29.66
N MET A 20 10.41 -6.03 29.24
CA MET A 20 10.03 -6.72 28.01
C MET A 20 10.60 -6.02 26.78
N LEU A 21 10.46 -4.70 26.67
CA LEU A 21 10.93 -3.94 25.52
C LEU A 21 12.45 -3.81 25.46
N LYS A 22 13.13 -3.68 26.59
CA LYS A 22 14.60 -3.73 26.67
C LYS A 22 15.17 -5.07 26.23
N ARG A 23 14.47 -6.18 26.51
CA ARG A 23 14.86 -7.51 26.03
C ARG A 23 14.82 -7.59 24.50
N GLU A 24 13.90 -6.89 23.88
CA GLU A 24 13.78 -6.75 22.41
C GLU A 24 14.70 -5.65 21.83
N LYS A 25 15.62 -5.11 22.64
CA LYS A 25 16.63 -4.10 22.27
C LYS A 25 16.04 -2.72 21.92
N TYR A 26 14.84 -2.38 22.39
CA TYR A 26 14.33 -1.03 22.30
C TYR A 26 14.88 -0.15 23.41
N GLU A 27 15.14 1.13 23.11
CA GLU A 27 15.33 2.14 24.15
C GLU A 27 13.97 2.56 24.69
N VAL A 28 13.85 2.67 26.00
CA VAL A 28 12.57 2.93 26.69
C VAL A 28 12.72 4.12 27.59
N ALA A 29 11.75 5.02 27.54
CA ALA A 29 11.48 6.05 28.53
C ALA A 29 10.15 5.75 29.22
N THR A 30 10.01 6.13 30.48
CA THR A 30 8.79 5.90 31.27
C THR A 30 8.25 7.21 31.82
N ALA A 31 6.93 7.30 31.98
CA ALA A 31 6.25 8.40 32.64
C ALA A 31 5.08 7.82 33.46
N SER A 32 4.76 8.45 34.58
CA SER A 32 3.70 8.01 35.49
C SER A 32 2.35 8.65 35.23
N ASP A 33 2.30 9.68 34.40
CA ASP A 33 1.07 10.35 33.95
C ASP A 33 1.26 11.09 32.63
N GLY A 34 0.16 11.59 32.05
CA GLY A 34 0.20 12.26 30.76
C GLY A 34 0.97 13.59 30.75
N LEU A 35 1.07 14.31 31.87
CA LEU A 35 1.83 15.56 31.95
C LEU A 35 3.34 15.28 31.91
N GLU A 36 3.79 14.29 32.66
CA GLU A 36 5.19 13.84 32.63
C GLU A 36 5.56 13.30 31.23
N ALA A 37 4.62 12.59 30.59
CA ALA A 37 4.80 12.13 29.21
C ALA A 37 5.03 13.29 28.23
N LEU A 38 4.28 14.39 28.34
CA LEU A 38 4.47 15.58 27.52
C LEU A 38 5.83 16.25 27.74
N GLU A 39 6.36 16.23 28.96
CA GLU A 39 7.70 16.73 29.26
C GLU A 39 8.80 15.89 28.62
N VAL A 40 8.63 14.55 28.63
CA VAL A 40 9.55 13.63 27.93
C VAL A 40 9.51 13.84 26.43
N LEU A 41 8.34 14.07 25.85
CA LEU A 41 8.17 14.33 24.40
C LEU A 41 8.84 15.64 23.96
N LYS A 42 8.85 16.69 24.79
CA LYS A 42 9.55 17.96 24.51
C LYS A 42 11.06 17.79 24.37
N ASN A 43 11.65 16.82 25.08
CA ASN A 43 13.08 16.55 25.03
C ASN A 43 13.54 15.74 23.80
N GLY A 44 12.62 15.33 22.90
CA GLY A 44 12.90 14.67 21.62
C GLY A 44 13.17 13.17 21.70
N ASP A 45 13.35 12.55 20.54
CA ASP A 45 13.73 11.13 20.32
C ASP A 45 12.69 10.05 20.63
N VAL A 46 11.40 10.38 20.83
CA VAL A 46 10.34 9.38 20.99
C VAL A 46 9.78 8.97 19.62
N ALA A 47 9.79 7.66 19.34
CA ALA A 47 9.25 7.12 18.09
C ALA A 47 7.83 6.55 18.23
N VAL A 48 7.48 6.03 19.40
CA VAL A 48 6.19 5.39 19.69
C VAL A 48 5.81 5.71 21.13
N VAL A 49 4.56 6.03 21.37
CA VAL A 49 4.00 6.16 22.74
C VAL A 49 3.08 5.00 23.03
N ILE A 50 3.22 4.39 24.20
CA ILE A 50 2.32 3.37 24.74
C ILE A 50 1.74 3.96 26.02
N THR A 51 0.43 4.15 26.08
CA THR A 51 -0.21 4.79 27.25
C THR A 51 -1.37 3.97 27.79
N ASP A 52 -1.50 3.91 29.12
CA ASP A 52 -2.76 3.47 29.73
C ASP A 52 -3.85 4.52 29.48
N LEU A 53 -5.09 4.08 29.54
CA LEU A 53 -6.26 4.93 29.31
C LEU A 53 -6.59 5.76 30.55
N LYS A 54 -6.50 5.17 31.72
CA LYS A 54 -6.90 5.78 33.00
C LYS A 54 -5.67 6.09 33.83
N MET A 55 -5.33 7.36 33.91
CA MET A 55 -4.21 7.85 34.69
C MET A 55 -4.60 9.14 35.41
N PRO A 56 -3.97 9.47 36.56
CA PRO A 56 -4.18 10.75 37.24
C PRO A 56 -3.69 11.94 36.41
N LYS A 57 -4.15 13.14 36.74
CA LYS A 57 -3.80 14.44 36.14
C LYS A 57 -4.25 14.56 34.65
N LEU A 58 -3.54 13.92 33.74
CA LEU A 58 -3.90 13.86 32.31
C LEU A 58 -4.04 12.40 31.90
N ASP A 59 -5.25 12.00 31.54
CA ASP A 59 -5.57 10.63 31.12
C ASP A 59 -5.03 10.30 29.73
N GLY A 60 -5.06 9.02 29.34
CA GLY A 60 -4.52 8.56 28.07
C GLY A 60 -5.22 9.16 26.85
N LEU A 61 -6.52 9.47 26.93
CA LEU A 61 -7.25 10.14 25.85
C LEU A 61 -6.89 11.62 25.73
N GLY A 62 -6.68 12.28 26.85
CA GLY A 62 -6.18 13.65 26.90
C GLY A 62 -4.76 13.74 26.33
N LEU A 63 -3.88 12.82 26.75
CA LEU A 63 -2.51 12.72 26.21
C LEU A 63 -2.52 12.46 24.70
N LEU A 64 -3.35 11.54 24.20
CA LEU A 64 -3.51 11.26 22.80
C LEU A 64 -3.89 12.52 22.00
N ASN A 65 -4.81 13.32 22.55
CA ASN A 65 -5.27 14.55 21.91
C ASN A 65 -4.17 15.63 21.81
N GLU A 66 -3.35 15.77 22.86
CA GLU A 66 -2.21 16.70 22.86
C GLU A 66 -1.09 16.22 21.92
N ILE A 67 -0.79 14.90 21.91
CA ILE A 67 0.17 14.32 20.96
C ILE A 67 -0.31 14.52 19.52
N GLY A 68 -1.61 14.32 19.24
CA GLY A 68 -2.18 14.51 17.92
C GLY A 68 -2.05 15.95 17.38
N LYS A 69 -2.03 16.96 18.29
CA LYS A 69 -1.81 18.37 17.93
C LYS A 69 -0.34 18.71 17.69
N ASP A 70 0.51 18.36 18.65
CA ASP A 70 1.89 18.86 18.71
C ASP A 70 2.91 17.88 18.08
N TYR A 71 2.58 16.58 18.02
CA TYR A 71 3.46 15.50 17.55
C TYR A 71 2.70 14.49 16.63
N PRO A 72 2.05 14.94 15.55
CA PRO A 72 1.14 14.10 14.74
C PRO A 72 1.84 12.91 14.05
N SER A 73 3.15 12.91 13.95
CA SER A 73 3.95 11.82 13.39
C SER A 73 4.17 10.66 14.36
N ILE A 74 3.98 10.87 15.68
CA ILE A 74 4.25 9.85 16.68
C ILE A 74 3.02 8.95 16.88
N PRO A 75 3.08 7.66 16.52
CA PRO A 75 1.98 6.73 16.74
C PRO A 75 1.79 6.45 18.25
N VAL A 76 0.54 6.53 18.69
CA VAL A 76 0.14 6.26 20.07
C VAL A 76 -0.63 4.95 20.13
N ILE A 77 -0.13 4.01 20.93
CA ILE A 77 -0.78 2.72 21.24
C ILE A 77 -1.42 2.86 22.63
N VAL A 78 -2.72 2.58 22.72
CA VAL A 78 -3.47 2.68 23.96
C VAL A 78 -3.61 1.32 24.62
N ILE A 79 -3.21 1.18 25.89
CA ILE A 79 -3.47 -0.01 26.71
C ILE A 79 -4.71 0.24 27.56
N THR A 80 -5.61 -0.73 27.69
CA THR A 80 -6.85 -0.58 28.46
C THR A 80 -7.15 -1.81 29.28
N ALA A 81 -7.50 -1.61 30.56
CA ALA A 81 -7.99 -2.66 31.43
C ALA A 81 -9.50 -2.87 31.16
N HIS A 82 -9.93 -4.07 30.77
CA HIS A 82 -11.36 -4.42 30.57
C HIS A 82 -12.11 -3.38 29.70
N GLY A 83 -11.49 -2.93 28.60
CA GLY A 83 -12.12 -1.95 27.72
C GLY A 83 -13.39 -2.50 27.10
N THR A 84 -14.51 -1.81 27.31
CA THR A 84 -15.65 -1.98 26.42
C THR A 84 -15.17 -1.60 25.01
N ILE A 85 -15.70 -2.25 23.98
CA ILE A 85 -15.42 -1.91 22.58
C ILE A 85 -15.55 -0.39 22.34
N ALA A 86 -16.44 0.27 23.10
CA ALA A 86 -16.66 1.70 23.05
C ALA A 86 -15.40 2.54 23.37
N THR A 87 -14.63 2.20 24.41
CA THR A 87 -13.43 2.96 24.78
C THR A 87 -12.26 2.76 23.80
N ALA A 88 -12.12 1.53 23.27
CA ALA A 88 -11.14 1.24 22.22
C ALA A 88 -11.47 1.99 20.91
N VAL A 89 -12.73 1.99 20.51
CA VAL A 89 -13.22 2.76 19.34
C VAL A 89 -13.06 4.26 19.57
N GLU A 90 -13.27 4.75 20.78
CA GLU A 90 -13.05 6.17 21.11
C GLU A 90 -11.59 6.56 20.97
N ALA A 91 -10.65 5.74 21.46
CA ALA A 91 -9.23 5.99 21.29
C ALA A 91 -8.84 6.04 19.82
N LEU A 92 -9.30 5.09 19.00
CA LEU A 92 -9.03 5.09 17.55
C LEU A 92 -9.67 6.30 16.83
N LYS A 93 -10.88 6.72 17.23
CA LYS A 93 -11.51 7.94 16.71
C LYS A 93 -10.72 9.20 17.01
N LYS A 94 -10.04 9.25 18.15
CA LYS A 94 -9.18 10.35 18.58
C LYS A 94 -7.75 10.25 17.99
N GLY A 95 -7.50 9.30 17.10
CA GLY A 95 -6.23 9.20 16.38
C GLY A 95 -5.22 8.23 16.97
N ALA A 96 -5.60 7.35 17.92
CA ALA A 96 -4.71 6.28 18.36
C ALA A 96 -4.33 5.38 17.17
N PHE A 97 -3.06 4.99 17.12
CA PHE A 97 -2.54 4.09 16.10
C PHE A 97 -3.16 2.68 16.21
N ASP A 98 -3.20 2.18 17.44
CA ASP A 98 -3.83 0.89 17.77
C ASP A 98 -4.14 0.86 19.27
N TYR A 99 -4.82 -0.20 19.71
CA TYR A 99 -5.05 -0.42 21.13
C TYR A 99 -4.82 -1.90 21.49
N ILE A 100 -4.58 -2.14 22.78
CA ILE A 100 -4.41 -3.48 23.33
C ILE A 100 -5.15 -3.59 24.68
N THR A 101 -5.79 -4.72 24.95
CA THR A 101 -6.55 -4.93 26.20
C THR A 101 -5.74 -5.76 27.19
N LYS A 102 -5.69 -5.32 28.46
CA LYS A 102 -5.14 -6.10 29.58
C LYS A 102 -6.10 -7.26 29.95
N PRO A 103 -5.63 -8.51 30.14
CA PRO A 103 -4.30 -9.01 29.90
C PRO A 103 -4.00 -9.20 28.40
N PHE A 104 -2.77 -8.92 27.98
CA PHE A 104 -2.34 -9.05 26.59
C PHE A 104 -1.16 -10.05 26.45
N ASP A 105 -1.03 -10.63 25.28
CA ASP A 105 0.12 -11.45 24.91
C ASP A 105 1.32 -10.58 24.53
N GLN A 106 2.53 -11.03 24.85
CA GLN A 106 3.77 -10.33 24.50
C GLN A 106 3.95 -10.22 23.00
N ASP A 107 3.57 -11.25 22.24
CA ASP A 107 3.72 -11.25 20.79
C ASP A 107 2.72 -10.30 20.10
N ASP A 108 1.52 -10.13 20.64
CA ASP A 108 0.56 -9.15 20.15
C ASP A 108 1.08 -7.73 20.30
N LEU A 109 1.63 -7.38 21.47
CA LEU A 109 2.20 -6.06 21.72
C LEU A 109 3.42 -5.81 20.82
N LYS A 110 4.33 -6.79 20.64
CA LYS A 110 5.48 -6.69 19.72
C LYS A 110 5.05 -6.42 18.29
N ASN A 111 4.03 -7.14 17.80
CA ASN A 111 3.51 -6.96 16.45
C ASN A 111 2.96 -5.54 16.23
N ILE A 112 2.22 -5.00 17.20
CA ILE A 112 1.67 -3.64 17.12
C ILE A 112 2.81 -2.61 17.16
N ILE A 113 3.79 -2.76 18.04
CA ILE A 113 4.96 -1.88 18.14
C ILE A 113 5.77 -1.89 16.83
N SER A 114 6.02 -3.07 16.26
CA SER A 114 6.75 -3.18 14.98
C SER A 114 6.03 -2.44 13.84
N LYS A 115 4.70 -2.52 13.79
CA LYS A 115 3.88 -1.76 12.83
C LYS A 115 3.97 -0.26 13.10
N ALA A 116 3.89 0.16 14.37
CA ALA A 116 3.99 1.56 14.77
C ALA A 116 5.34 2.18 14.38
N PHE A 117 6.45 1.46 14.60
CA PHE A 117 7.78 1.93 14.16
C PHE A 117 7.89 2.10 12.65
N LYS A 118 7.33 1.16 11.87
CA LYS A 118 7.30 1.29 10.40
C LYS A 118 6.48 2.51 9.97
N THR A 119 5.37 2.76 10.62
CA THR A 119 4.51 3.92 10.35
C THR A 119 5.21 5.23 10.74
N ASN A 120 5.87 5.28 11.90
CA ASN A 120 6.64 6.45 12.32
C ASN A 120 7.77 6.76 11.31
N ALA A 121 8.52 5.74 10.87
CA ALA A 121 9.57 5.90 9.86
C ALA A 121 9.05 6.41 8.51
N LEU A 122 7.81 6.08 8.15
CA LEU A 122 7.14 6.60 6.96
C LEU A 122 6.67 8.04 7.17
N ASN A 123 6.08 8.35 8.34
CA ASN A 123 5.54 9.68 8.66
C ASN A 123 6.63 10.74 8.83
N GLU A 124 7.82 10.39 9.31
CA GLU A 124 8.95 11.35 9.45
C GLU A 124 9.51 11.79 8.10
N ASN A 125 9.27 11.02 7.05
CA ASN A 125 9.69 11.34 5.69
C ASN A 125 8.59 12.02 4.86
N GLU A 126 7.38 12.20 5.39
CA GLU A 126 6.38 13.06 4.76
C GLU A 126 6.64 14.51 5.15
N PRO A 127 6.82 15.44 4.19
CA PRO A 127 6.84 16.86 4.50
C PRO A 127 5.50 17.20 5.16
N VAL A 128 5.53 17.80 6.35
CA VAL A 128 4.37 18.46 6.93
C VAL A 128 4.02 19.61 5.97
N LEU A 129 3.09 19.35 5.06
CA LEU A 129 2.45 20.40 4.29
C LEU A 129 1.68 21.25 5.30
N SER A 130 1.85 22.56 5.23
CA SER A 130 1.14 23.51 6.09
C SER A 130 -0.37 23.26 6.01
N SER A 131 -1.07 23.48 7.12
CA SER A 131 -2.52 23.25 7.25
C SER A 131 -3.37 23.92 6.16
N ASP A 132 -2.87 24.98 5.53
CA ASP A 132 -3.53 25.73 4.45
C ASP A 132 -3.45 25.05 3.07
N GLU A 133 -2.52 24.09 2.88
CA GLU A 133 -2.40 23.31 1.63
C GLU A 133 -3.12 21.94 1.71
N ILE A 134 -3.51 21.50 2.91
CA ILE A 134 -4.17 20.19 3.14
C ILE A 134 -5.64 20.20 2.72
N ASP A 135 -6.28 21.34 2.62
CA ASP A 135 -7.71 21.47 2.26
C ASP A 135 -8.01 21.31 0.75
N ARG A 136 -7.00 21.28 -0.09
CA ARG A 136 -7.13 20.87 -1.49
C ARG A 136 -6.65 19.44 -1.63
N HIS A 137 -7.57 18.47 -1.37
CA HIS A 137 -7.49 17.09 -1.81
C HIS A 137 -6.06 16.61 -2.14
N ASP A 138 -5.48 15.68 -1.39
CA ASP A 138 -4.16 15.06 -1.65
C ASP A 138 -3.97 14.53 -3.10
N ILE A 139 -4.93 14.81 -3.99
CA ILE A 139 -4.95 14.40 -5.39
C ILE A 139 -4.38 15.54 -6.24
N ILE A 140 -3.26 15.28 -6.89
CA ILE A 140 -2.60 16.21 -7.81
C ILE A 140 -3.07 15.93 -9.22
N GLY A 141 -3.59 16.96 -9.89
CA GLY A 141 -4.00 16.93 -11.28
C GLY A 141 -4.93 18.09 -11.60
N SER A 142 -4.76 18.65 -12.80
CA SER A 142 -5.57 19.75 -13.33
C SER A 142 -6.13 19.46 -14.73
N SER A 143 -5.93 18.24 -15.23
CA SER A 143 -6.51 17.78 -16.48
C SER A 143 -8.04 17.80 -16.43
N GLU A 144 -8.69 17.95 -17.57
CA GLU A 144 -10.15 18.03 -17.68
C GLU A 144 -10.85 16.84 -17.01
N CYS A 145 -10.34 15.62 -17.23
CA CYS A 145 -10.88 14.42 -16.58
C CYS A 145 -10.72 14.43 -15.05
N MET A 146 -9.71 15.12 -14.51
CA MET A 146 -9.56 15.26 -13.06
C MET A 146 -10.49 16.35 -12.50
N VAL A 147 -10.77 17.42 -13.25
CA VAL A 147 -11.76 18.42 -12.86
C VAL A 147 -13.16 17.79 -12.77
N GLU A 148 -13.57 17.02 -13.77
CA GLU A 148 -14.81 16.25 -13.73
C GLU A 148 -14.87 15.30 -12.53
N MET A 149 -13.72 14.69 -12.19
CA MET A 149 -13.60 13.82 -11.02
C MET A 149 -13.82 14.58 -9.70
N TYR A 150 -13.30 15.80 -9.57
CA TYR A 150 -13.54 16.63 -8.39
C TYR A 150 -15.02 17.03 -8.26
N ASP A 151 -15.68 17.33 -9.36
CA ASP A 151 -17.12 17.61 -9.37
C ASP A 151 -17.94 16.39 -8.91
N LEU A 152 -17.55 15.19 -9.34
CA LEU A 152 -18.17 13.94 -8.89
C LEU A 152 -17.95 13.71 -7.39
N ILE A 153 -16.74 13.96 -6.87
CA ILE A 153 -16.44 13.87 -5.43
C ILE A 153 -17.34 14.84 -4.67
N GLY A 154 -17.46 16.11 -5.13
CA GLY A 154 -18.30 17.13 -4.49
C GLY A 154 -19.76 16.71 -4.39
N LYS A 155 -20.28 15.99 -5.39
CA LYS A 155 -21.66 15.47 -5.40
C LYS A 155 -21.87 14.26 -4.51
N VAL A 156 -20.92 13.32 -4.49
CA VAL A 156 -21.09 12.05 -3.78
C VAL A 156 -20.62 12.11 -2.32
N ALA A 157 -19.63 12.95 -2.00
CA ALA A 157 -19.06 13.02 -0.66
C ALA A 157 -20.12 13.32 0.44
N PRO A 158 -21.07 14.27 0.23
CA PRO A 158 -22.09 14.56 1.25
C PRO A 158 -23.07 13.43 1.51
N THR A 159 -23.16 12.42 0.64
CA THR A 159 -24.14 11.34 0.73
C THR A 159 -23.59 10.16 1.53
N ALA A 160 -24.50 9.29 2.02
CA ALA A 160 -24.15 8.00 2.62
C ALA A 160 -24.00 6.87 1.56
N THR A 161 -24.10 7.18 0.29
CA THR A 161 -24.12 6.22 -0.82
C THR A 161 -22.82 5.44 -0.93
N THR A 162 -22.94 4.14 -1.22
CA THR A 162 -21.80 3.29 -1.54
C THR A 162 -21.13 3.76 -2.83
N VAL A 163 -19.80 3.87 -2.82
CA VAL A 163 -18.99 4.29 -3.98
C VAL A 163 -18.14 3.13 -4.44
N LEU A 164 -18.19 2.82 -5.73
CA LEU A 164 -17.32 1.84 -6.37
C LEU A 164 -16.28 2.55 -7.24
N ILE A 165 -15.02 2.55 -6.81
CA ILE A 165 -13.90 3.14 -7.55
C ILE A 165 -13.28 2.06 -8.43
N THR A 166 -13.29 2.26 -9.74
CA THR A 166 -12.64 1.39 -10.71
C THR A 166 -11.45 2.09 -11.36
N GLY A 167 -10.39 1.36 -11.64
CA GLY A 167 -9.20 1.92 -12.31
C GLY A 167 -8.00 1.00 -12.17
N GLU A 168 -7.03 1.19 -13.05
CA GLU A 168 -5.80 0.39 -13.06
C GLU A 168 -5.03 0.49 -11.74
N THR A 169 -4.15 -0.47 -11.50
CA THR A 169 -3.26 -0.44 -10.33
C THR A 169 -2.36 0.80 -10.38
N GLY A 170 -2.19 1.47 -9.24
CA GLY A 170 -1.32 2.66 -9.15
C GLY A 170 -1.93 3.97 -9.64
N THR A 171 -3.23 4.04 -9.97
CA THR A 171 -3.91 5.27 -10.42
C THR A 171 -4.25 6.25 -9.30
N GLY A 172 -4.22 5.81 -8.02
CA GLY A 172 -4.55 6.65 -6.86
C GLY A 172 -5.95 6.39 -6.26
N LYS A 173 -6.52 5.19 -6.43
CA LYS A 173 -7.84 4.81 -5.89
C LYS A 173 -7.97 5.07 -4.37
N GLU A 174 -6.92 4.81 -3.60
CA GLU A 174 -6.91 5.07 -2.16
C GLU A 174 -6.96 6.57 -1.83
N LEU A 175 -6.23 7.42 -2.57
CA LEU A 175 -6.28 8.87 -2.39
C LEU A 175 -7.68 9.41 -2.70
N LEU A 176 -8.33 8.88 -3.73
CA LEU A 176 -9.71 9.23 -4.06
C LEU A 176 -10.69 8.86 -2.94
N ALA A 177 -10.57 7.65 -2.38
CA ALA A 177 -11.39 7.22 -1.24
C ALA A 177 -11.19 8.14 -0.02
N ARG A 178 -9.94 8.52 0.27
CA ARG A 178 -9.61 9.47 1.32
C ARG A 178 -10.25 10.85 1.07
N ALA A 179 -10.18 11.36 -0.16
CA ALA A 179 -10.79 12.63 -0.53
C ALA A 179 -12.32 12.59 -0.38
N ILE A 180 -12.99 11.52 -0.80
CA ILE A 180 -14.43 11.34 -0.60
C ILE A 180 -14.79 11.34 0.89
N HIS A 181 -14.01 10.67 1.74
CA HIS A 181 -14.25 10.64 3.17
C HIS A 181 -14.06 12.04 3.80
N ARG A 182 -12.97 12.74 3.50
CA ARG A 182 -12.67 14.09 4.06
C ARG A 182 -13.69 15.13 3.69
N ASN A 183 -14.31 15.02 2.51
CA ASN A 183 -15.38 15.94 2.07
C ASN A 183 -16.78 15.48 2.50
N SER A 184 -16.89 14.41 3.31
CA SER A 184 -18.16 13.88 3.78
C SER A 184 -18.56 14.42 5.16
N PRO A 185 -19.84 14.29 5.56
CA PRO A 185 -20.26 14.56 6.93
C PRO A 185 -19.57 13.69 7.99
N ARG A 186 -18.91 12.59 7.55
CA ARG A 186 -18.18 11.65 8.40
C ARG A 186 -16.68 11.93 8.47
N ARG A 187 -16.20 13.09 8.02
CA ARG A 187 -14.79 13.45 7.94
C ARG A 187 -14.03 13.35 9.28
N ASP A 188 -14.74 13.62 10.38
CA ASP A 188 -14.20 13.59 11.74
C ASP A 188 -14.33 12.20 12.39
N ASN A 189 -14.93 11.24 11.69
CA ASN A 189 -15.08 9.85 12.10
C ASN A 189 -14.01 8.97 11.46
N PRO A 190 -13.81 7.71 11.95
CA PRO A 190 -12.73 6.87 11.44
C PRO A 190 -12.88 6.53 9.96
N LEU A 191 -11.77 6.60 9.21
CA LEU A 191 -11.59 5.99 7.91
C LEU A 191 -10.78 4.71 8.08
N ILE A 192 -11.44 3.58 8.11
CA ILE A 192 -10.79 2.26 8.22
C ILE A 192 -10.52 1.72 6.81
N LYS A 193 -9.27 1.31 6.57
CA LYS A 193 -8.84 0.79 5.28
C LYS A 193 -8.45 -0.67 5.41
N ILE A 194 -8.77 -1.44 4.39
CA ILE A 194 -8.34 -2.83 4.26
C ILE A 194 -8.09 -3.15 2.79
N ASN A 195 -6.95 -3.77 2.51
CA ASN A 195 -6.65 -4.31 1.18
C ASN A 195 -6.92 -5.81 1.21
N CYS A 196 -7.97 -6.23 0.48
CA CYS A 196 -8.44 -7.62 0.47
C CYS A 196 -7.43 -8.59 -0.15
N ALA A 197 -6.61 -8.14 -1.10
CA ALA A 197 -5.58 -8.97 -1.73
C ALA A 197 -4.32 -9.14 -0.87
N ALA A 198 -4.08 -8.24 0.10
CA ALA A 198 -2.87 -8.27 0.93
C ALA A 198 -3.00 -9.19 2.15
N ILE A 199 -4.19 -9.68 2.46
CA ILE A 199 -4.47 -10.52 3.61
C ILE A 199 -4.68 -11.96 3.14
N ALA A 200 -4.08 -12.92 3.85
CA ALA A 200 -4.30 -14.32 3.56
C ALA A 200 -5.80 -14.69 3.72
N GLU A 201 -6.33 -15.49 2.81
CA GLU A 201 -7.76 -15.82 2.72
C GLU A 201 -8.35 -16.32 4.05
N ASN A 202 -7.60 -17.17 4.76
CA ASN A 202 -7.98 -17.72 6.08
C ASN A 202 -8.01 -16.69 7.21
N LEU A 203 -7.38 -15.51 7.04
CA LEU A 203 -7.37 -14.44 8.04
C LEU A 203 -8.34 -13.31 7.70
N LEU A 204 -8.77 -13.22 6.44
CA LEU A 204 -9.58 -12.12 5.94
C LEU A 204 -10.91 -11.99 6.71
N GLU A 205 -11.54 -13.12 7.01
CA GLU A 205 -12.80 -13.14 7.77
C GLU A 205 -12.61 -12.57 9.18
N SER A 206 -11.59 -13.04 9.89
CA SER A 206 -11.28 -12.58 11.23
C SER A 206 -10.84 -11.12 11.29
N GLU A 207 -10.19 -10.61 10.27
CA GLU A 207 -9.84 -9.17 10.16
C GLU A 207 -11.08 -8.31 9.86
N LEU A 208 -11.96 -8.73 8.95
CA LEU A 208 -13.16 -7.96 8.58
C LEU A 208 -14.19 -7.92 9.69
N PHE A 209 -14.54 -9.09 10.25
CA PHE A 209 -15.66 -9.26 11.19
C PHE A 209 -15.23 -9.40 12.65
N GLY A 210 -13.92 -9.63 12.90
CA GLY A 210 -13.44 -9.92 14.25
C GLY A 210 -13.75 -11.36 14.68
N PHE A 211 -13.33 -11.72 15.87
CA PHE A 211 -13.54 -13.06 16.42
C PHE A 211 -13.77 -13.04 17.93
N GLU A 212 -14.49 -14.06 18.41
CA GLU A 212 -14.66 -14.30 19.81
C GLU A 212 -13.55 -15.22 20.35
N LYS A 213 -13.32 -15.18 21.67
CA LYS A 213 -12.39 -16.09 22.34
C LYS A 213 -12.75 -17.54 22.04
N GLY A 214 -11.77 -18.34 21.56
CA GLY A 214 -11.96 -19.76 21.24
C GLY A 214 -12.50 -20.02 19.84
N ALA A 215 -12.66 -19.02 18.98
CA ALA A 215 -13.15 -19.19 17.62
C ALA A 215 -12.26 -20.08 16.74
N PHE A 216 -10.96 -20.09 16.99
CA PHE A 216 -9.98 -20.95 16.34
C PHE A 216 -8.77 -21.17 17.26
N THR A 217 -7.86 -22.08 16.88
CA THR A 217 -6.61 -22.34 17.61
C THR A 217 -5.74 -21.08 17.59
N GLY A 218 -5.55 -20.46 18.78
CA GLY A 218 -4.85 -19.17 18.91
C GLY A 218 -5.75 -17.96 19.20
N ALA A 219 -7.07 -18.11 19.18
CA ALA A 219 -8.03 -17.07 19.58
C ALA A 219 -8.13 -16.96 21.11
N ILE A 220 -7.09 -16.47 21.76
CA ILE A 220 -7.01 -16.37 23.23
C ILE A 220 -7.95 -15.27 23.76
N HIS A 221 -8.08 -14.17 23.03
CA HIS A 221 -8.93 -13.02 23.36
C HIS A 221 -9.89 -12.74 22.19
N ARG A 222 -10.98 -12.02 22.49
CA ARG A 222 -11.84 -11.47 21.44
C ARG A 222 -11.14 -10.30 20.74
N LYS A 223 -11.34 -10.15 19.43
CA LYS A 223 -10.85 -9.01 18.64
C LYS A 223 -11.97 -8.41 17.80
N PRO A 224 -12.21 -7.09 17.84
CA PRO A 224 -13.18 -6.45 16.95
C PRO A 224 -12.67 -6.46 15.51
N GLY A 225 -13.60 -6.55 14.57
CA GLY A 225 -13.32 -6.51 13.14
C GLY A 225 -13.29 -5.08 12.58
N ARG A 226 -12.85 -4.96 11.33
CA ARG A 226 -12.78 -3.67 10.62
C ARG A 226 -14.14 -3.00 10.47
N PHE A 227 -15.23 -3.77 10.32
CA PHE A 227 -16.58 -3.23 10.30
C PHE A 227 -16.98 -2.58 11.62
N GLU A 228 -16.60 -3.17 12.77
CA GLU A 228 -16.84 -2.56 14.07
C GLU A 228 -16.04 -1.28 14.26
N LEU A 229 -14.75 -1.30 13.87
CA LEU A 229 -13.86 -0.14 13.97
C LEU A 229 -14.31 1.02 13.07
N ALA A 230 -14.97 0.71 11.96
CA ALA A 230 -15.53 1.70 11.04
C ALA A 230 -16.91 2.24 11.47
N HIS A 231 -17.45 1.81 12.60
CA HIS A 231 -18.77 2.24 13.07
C HIS A 231 -18.88 3.77 13.13
N THR A 232 -19.96 4.35 12.59
CA THR A 232 -20.22 5.78 12.35
C THR A 232 -19.29 6.46 11.34
N GLY A 233 -18.26 5.76 10.86
CA GLY A 233 -17.26 6.26 9.92
C GLY A 233 -17.41 5.70 8.51
N THR A 234 -16.26 5.46 7.89
CA THR A 234 -16.16 4.95 6.52
C THR A 234 -15.23 3.74 6.50
N LEU A 235 -15.64 2.67 5.82
CA LEU A 235 -14.80 1.52 5.51
C LEU A 235 -14.39 1.58 4.03
N PHE A 236 -13.10 1.56 3.78
CA PHE A 236 -12.53 1.45 2.44
C PHE A 236 -12.03 0.03 2.19
N LEU A 237 -12.66 -0.66 1.24
CA LEU A 237 -12.27 -2.00 0.79
C LEU A 237 -11.50 -1.88 -0.52
N ASP A 238 -10.17 -2.03 -0.47
CA ASP A 238 -9.34 -2.03 -1.66
C ASP A 238 -9.24 -3.45 -2.25
N GLU A 239 -9.16 -3.54 -3.57
CA GLU A 239 -9.13 -4.77 -4.36
C GLU A 239 -10.28 -5.74 -4.00
N ILE A 240 -11.52 -5.19 -3.95
CA ILE A 240 -12.75 -5.95 -3.62
C ILE A 240 -12.99 -7.14 -4.58
N GLY A 241 -12.47 -7.07 -5.81
CA GLY A 241 -12.55 -8.14 -6.81
C GLY A 241 -11.70 -9.37 -6.50
N ASP A 242 -10.88 -9.33 -5.44
CA ASP A 242 -10.07 -10.46 -4.98
C ASP A 242 -10.70 -11.22 -3.80
N LEU A 243 -11.91 -10.85 -3.38
CA LEU A 243 -12.61 -11.50 -2.29
C LEU A 243 -12.99 -12.95 -2.62
N PRO A 244 -12.75 -13.91 -1.69
CA PRO A 244 -13.30 -15.25 -1.77
C PRO A 244 -14.83 -15.23 -1.79
N LYS A 245 -15.46 -16.23 -2.43
CA LYS A 245 -16.92 -16.28 -2.59
C LYS A 245 -17.68 -16.25 -1.26
N ASP A 246 -17.17 -16.93 -0.25
CA ASP A 246 -17.81 -16.99 1.08
C ASP A 246 -17.79 -15.61 1.74
N MET A 247 -16.72 -14.85 1.55
CA MET A 247 -16.62 -13.47 2.04
C MET A 247 -17.57 -12.52 1.31
N GLN A 248 -17.78 -12.74 0.02
CA GLN A 248 -18.75 -11.94 -0.75
C GLN A 248 -20.17 -12.04 -0.18
N VAL A 249 -20.57 -13.24 0.27
CA VAL A 249 -21.90 -13.45 0.93
C VAL A 249 -22.01 -12.67 2.22
N LYS A 250 -20.97 -12.73 3.06
CA LYS A 250 -20.96 -12.04 4.35
C LYS A 250 -20.96 -10.52 4.20
N ILE A 251 -20.15 -10.01 3.27
CA ILE A 251 -20.11 -8.57 2.97
C ILE A 251 -21.46 -8.09 2.42
N LEU A 252 -22.08 -8.86 1.53
CA LEU A 252 -23.41 -8.52 1.01
C LEU A 252 -24.42 -8.34 2.15
N ARG A 253 -24.44 -9.28 3.12
CA ARG A 253 -25.32 -9.20 4.30
C ARG A 253 -25.06 -7.92 5.10
N VAL A 254 -23.78 -7.59 5.37
CA VAL A 254 -23.48 -6.35 6.12
C VAL A 254 -23.90 -5.09 5.36
N ILE A 255 -23.75 -5.06 4.03
CA ILE A 255 -24.18 -3.90 3.24
C ILE A 255 -25.69 -3.75 3.22
N GLN A 256 -26.44 -4.86 3.27
CA GLN A 256 -27.91 -4.87 3.24
C GLN A 256 -28.51 -4.57 4.59
N ASP A 257 -28.07 -5.29 5.62
CA ASP A 257 -28.72 -5.35 6.94
C ASP A 257 -28.00 -4.45 7.97
N GLN A 258 -26.79 -3.97 7.65
CA GLN A 258 -25.93 -3.21 8.56
C GLN A 258 -25.65 -3.95 9.88
N GLU A 259 -25.60 -5.29 9.80
CA GLU A 259 -25.32 -6.15 10.94
C GLU A 259 -24.52 -7.40 10.53
N PHE A 260 -23.78 -7.94 11.48
CA PHE A 260 -23.00 -9.17 11.31
C PHE A 260 -22.71 -9.85 12.66
N GLU A 261 -22.14 -11.06 12.60
CA GLU A 261 -21.64 -11.80 13.76
C GLU A 261 -20.13 -11.98 13.66
N ARG A 262 -19.41 -11.95 14.78
CA ARG A 262 -17.98 -12.29 14.81
C ARG A 262 -17.77 -13.77 14.52
N VAL A 263 -16.56 -14.12 14.07
CA VAL A 263 -16.17 -15.52 13.91
C VAL A 263 -16.26 -16.24 15.25
N GLY A 264 -17.01 -17.35 15.30
CA GLY A 264 -17.27 -18.09 16.53
C GLY A 264 -18.25 -17.43 17.51
N GLY A 265 -18.85 -16.30 17.15
CA GLY A 265 -19.85 -15.59 17.96
C GLY A 265 -21.28 -15.86 17.50
N LEU A 266 -22.23 -15.74 18.44
CA LEU A 266 -23.67 -15.83 18.17
C LEU A 266 -24.38 -14.48 18.31
N ARG A 267 -23.63 -13.44 18.69
CA ARG A 267 -24.20 -12.12 18.93
C ARG A 267 -24.18 -11.29 17.67
N THR A 268 -25.33 -10.84 17.22
CA THR A 268 -25.46 -9.87 16.12
C THR A 268 -24.98 -8.49 16.56
N ILE A 269 -24.13 -7.88 15.77
CA ILE A 269 -23.54 -6.56 15.96
C ILE A 269 -24.06 -5.64 14.88
N LYS A 270 -24.73 -4.55 15.28
CA LYS A 270 -25.22 -3.52 14.36
C LYS A 270 -24.16 -2.45 14.16
N VAL A 271 -23.95 -2.05 12.90
CA VAL A 271 -22.98 -1.02 12.52
C VAL A 271 -23.60 -0.02 11.55
N ASP A 272 -23.23 1.24 11.69
CA ASP A 272 -23.52 2.27 10.70
C ASP A 272 -22.21 2.64 10.01
N VAL A 273 -21.98 2.09 8.81
CA VAL A 273 -20.72 2.25 8.08
C VAL A 273 -21.00 2.70 6.66
N ARG A 274 -20.37 3.81 6.24
CA ARG A 274 -20.31 4.17 4.84
C ARG A 274 -19.28 3.31 4.14
N LEU A 275 -19.65 2.69 3.01
CA LEU A 275 -18.74 1.84 2.25
C LEU A 275 -18.18 2.57 1.02
N ILE A 276 -16.86 2.49 0.84
CA ILE A 276 -16.15 2.81 -0.40
C ILE A 276 -15.40 1.56 -0.81
N ALA A 277 -15.63 1.06 -2.01
CA ALA A 277 -14.93 -0.12 -2.55
C ALA A 277 -14.07 0.28 -3.73
N ALA A 278 -12.92 -0.37 -3.92
CA ALA A 278 -12.04 -0.15 -5.05
C ALA A 278 -11.60 -1.47 -5.69
N THR A 279 -11.39 -1.45 -7.01
CA THR A 279 -10.87 -2.61 -7.75
C THR A 279 -10.20 -2.18 -9.06
N ASN A 280 -9.26 -2.99 -9.53
CA ASN A 280 -8.69 -2.91 -10.87
C ASN A 280 -9.38 -3.89 -11.85
N LYS A 281 -10.26 -4.78 -11.36
CA LYS A 281 -10.95 -5.79 -12.15
C LYS A 281 -12.29 -5.29 -12.69
N ASN A 282 -12.70 -5.83 -13.82
CA ASN A 282 -14.08 -5.67 -14.29
C ASN A 282 -14.99 -6.67 -13.55
N LEU A 283 -15.66 -6.18 -12.49
CA LEU A 283 -16.49 -7.04 -11.64
C LEU A 283 -17.64 -7.70 -12.39
N LEU A 284 -18.18 -7.06 -13.43
CA LEU A 284 -19.26 -7.64 -14.24
C LEU A 284 -18.75 -8.84 -15.06
N GLU A 285 -17.56 -8.74 -15.64
CA GLU A 285 -16.93 -9.87 -16.33
C GLU A 285 -16.57 -11.00 -15.34
N GLU A 286 -16.07 -10.66 -14.15
CA GLU A 286 -15.77 -11.66 -13.12
C GLU A 286 -17.05 -12.32 -12.58
N ALA A 287 -18.19 -11.61 -12.57
CA ALA A 287 -19.50 -12.19 -12.28
C ALA A 287 -19.93 -13.18 -13.37
N GLY A 288 -19.79 -12.82 -14.64
CA GLY A 288 -20.05 -13.72 -15.76
C GLY A 288 -19.21 -15.00 -15.77
N LYS A 289 -17.98 -14.93 -15.22
CA LYS A 289 -17.09 -16.09 -15.00
C LYS A 289 -17.41 -16.86 -13.72
N GLY A 290 -18.42 -16.44 -12.96
CA GLY A 290 -18.80 -17.02 -11.67
C GLY A 290 -17.78 -16.83 -10.55
N LYS A 291 -16.83 -15.88 -10.67
CA LYS A 291 -15.84 -15.56 -9.63
C LYS A 291 -16.30 -14.47 -8.69
N PHE A 292 -17.21 -13.62 -9.11
CA PHE A 292 -17.85 -12.59 -8.31
C PHE A 292 -19.35 -12.77 -8.32
N ARG A 293 -20.04 -12.38 -7.23
CA ARG A 293 -21.51 -12.50 -7.16
C ARG A 293 -22.15 -11.28 -7.83
N GLU A 294 -23.14 -11.52 -8.64
CA GLU A 294 -23.87 -10.47 -9.34
C GLU A 294 -24.67 -9.58 -8.40
N ASP A 295 -25.28 -10.17 -7.35
CA ASP A 295 -26.02 -9.43 -6.32
C ASP A 295 -25.13 -8.46 -5.54
N LEU A 296 -23.93 -8.86 -5.18
CA LEU A 296 -22.95 -7.99 -4.52
C LEU A 296 -22.48 -6.88 -5.48
N TYR A 297 -22.26 -7.20 -6.77
CA TYR A 297 -21.89 -6.18 -7.76
C TYR A 297 -22.90 -5.05 -7.81
N TYR A 298 -24.20 -5.34 -7.95
CA TYR A 298 -25.24 -4.30 -8.01
C TYR A 298 -25.35 -3.51 -6.69
N ARG A 299 -25.06 -4.12 -5.55
CA ARG A 299 -25.09 -3.43 -4.27
C ARG A 299 -23.89 -2.53 -4.04
N LEU A 300 -22.74 -2.84 -4.65
CA LEU A 300 -21.54 -2.00 -4.65
C LEU A 300 -21.60 -0.90 -5.71
N ASN A 301 -22.15 -1.20 -6.88
CA ASN A 301 -22.17 -0.31 -8.05
C ASN A 301 -23.33 0.71 -8.02
N VAL A 302 -23.56 1.32 -6.85
CA VAL A 302 -24.59 2.38 -6.71
C VAL A 302 -24.09 3.68 -7.29
N PHE A 303 -22.85 4.06 -6.96
CA PHE A 303 -22.19 5.23 -7.55
C PHE A 303 -20.81 4.83 -8.09
N PRO A 304 -20.72 4.50 -9.39
CA PRO A 304 -19.46 4.15 -10.02
C PRO A 304 -18.60 5.38 -10.28
N VAL A 305 -17.30 5.27 -9.95
CA VAL A 305 -16.30 6.29 -10.24
C VAL A 305 -15.13 5.61 -10.95
N LYS A 306 -14.85 6.01 -12.19
CA LYS A 306 -13.74 5.44 -12.97
C LYS A 306 -12.56 6.39 -12.95
N LEU A 307 -11.45 5.94 -12.36
CA LEU A 307 -10.20 6.70 -12.34
C LEU A 307 -9.43 6.47 -13.66
N PRO A 308 -9.13 7.53 -14.43
CA PRO A 308 -8.41 7.38 -15.69
C PRO A 308 -6.95 6.96 -15.42
N PRO A 309 -6.36 6.12 -16.26
CA PRO A 309 -4.93 5.81 -16.20
C PRO A 309 -4.09 7.03 -16.56
N LEU A 310 -2.84 7.06 -16.11
CA LEU A 310 -1.96 8.24 -16.23
C LEU A 310 -1.72 8.66 -17.70
N ARG A 311 -1.71 7.71 -18.62
CA ARG A 311 -1.58 7.97 -20.08
C ARG A 311 -2.75 8.74 -20.69
N GLU A 312 -3.92 8.74 -20.05
CA GLU A 312 -5.10 9.53 -20.48
C GLU A 312 -5.12 10.95 -19.88
N ARG A 313 -4.27 11.21 -18.87
CA ARG A 313 -4.10 12.53 -18.24
C ARG A 313 -2.67 13.06 -18.35
N LYS A 314 -2.13 13.07 -19.56
CA LYS A 314 -0.75 13.48 -19.85
C LYS A 314 -0.38 14.88 -19.35
N ALA A 315 -1.36 15.79 -19.29
CA ALA A 315 -1.17 17.14 -18.76
C ALA A 315 -0.73 17.13 -17.28
N ASP A 316 -1.14 16.14 -16.50
CA ASP A 316 -0.82 16.05 -15.09
C ASP A 316 0.58 15.45 -14.83
N ILE A 317 1.18 14.73 -15.81
CA ILE A 317 2.46 14.03 -15.62
C ILE A 317 3.58 15.02 -15.23
N GLY A 318 3.62 16.19 -15.88
CA GLY A 318 4.63 17.21 -15.59
C GLY A 318 4.52 17.70 -14.14
N THR A 319 3.32 18.04 -13.72
CA THR A 319 3.03 18.52 -12.35
C THR A 319 3.31 17.45 -11.30
N LEU A 320 2.92 16.19 -11.57
CA LEU A 320 3.23 15.06 -10.69
C LEU A 320 4.74 14.82 -10.59
N ALA A 321 5.47 14.91 -11.69
CA ALA A 321 6.93 14.74 -11.68
C ALA A 321 7.61 15.85 -10.85
N ASP A 322 7.16 17.11 -10.97
CA ASP A 322 7.69 18.21 -10.17
C ASP A 322 7.36 18.06 -8.68
N TYR A 323 6.15 17.60 -8.37
CA TYR A 323 5.77 17.27 -6.99
C TYR A 323 6.67 16.19 -6.40
N PHE A 324 6.86 15.07 -7.11
CA PHE A 324 7.72 13.99 -6.63
C PHE A 324 9.19 14.43 -6.55
N LEU A 325 9.67 15.25 -7.47
CA LEU A 325 11.00 15.85 -7.39
C LEU A 325 11.18 16.63 -6.07
N SER A 326 10.23 17.50 -5.74
CA SER A 326 10.24 18.27 -4.49
C SER A 326 10.16 17.35 -3.25
N LYS A 327 9.25 16.37 -3.27
CA LYS A 327 9.07 15.37 -2.21
C LYS A 327 10.35 14.60 -1.93
N PHE A 328 10.99 14.07 -2.97
CA PHE A 328 12.19 13.25 -2.81
C PHE A 328 13.45 14.06 -2.55
N ASN A 329 13.54 15.31 -3.03
CA ASN A 329 14.60 16.23 -2.62
C ASN A 329 14.61 16.43 -1.10
N LYS A 330 13.45 16.69 -0.51
CA LYS A 330 13.32 16.84 0.95
C LYS A 330 13.64 15.52 1.67
N LYS A 331 13.09 14.40 1.19
CA LYS A 331 13.27 13.07 1.81
C LYS A 331 14.72 12.59 1.79
N LEU A 332 15.43 12.80 0.68
CA LEU A 332 16.78 12.30 0.45
C LEU A 332 17.87 13.35 0.71
N ASN A 333 17.47 14.54 1.17
CA ASN A 333 18.35 15.70 1.38
C ASN A 333 19.21 16.00 0.13
N ARG A 334 18.54 16.05 -1.03
CA ARG A 334 19.16 16.35 -2.33
C ARG A 334 18.75 17.75 -2.78
N GLY A 335 19.50 18.34 -3.69
CA GLY A 335 19.28 19.68 -4.24
C GLY A 335 19.08 19.67 -5.75
N ILE A 336 18.27 18.76 -6.29
CA ILE A 336 17.98 18.72 -7.71
C ILE A 336 16.94 19.78 -8.03
N GLU A 337 17.30 20.73 -8.91
CA GLU A 337 16.48 21.91 -9.19
C GLU A 337 15.46 21.65 -10.29
N HIS A 338 15.86 20.91 -11.33
CA HIS A 338 15.07 20.80 -12.55
C HIS A 338 15.08 19.38 -13.17
N ILE A 339 14.00 19.12 -13.93
CA ILE A 339 13.96 18.03 -14.90
C ILE A 339 14.24 18.63 -16.27
N GLY A 340 15.31 18.21 -16.91
CA GLY A 340 15.71 18.71 -18.23
C GLY A 340 14.60 18.56 -19.29
N PRO A 341 14.49 19.45 -20.27
CA PRO A 341 13.36 19.48 -21.21
C PRO A 341 13.22 18.20 -22.04
N LYS A 342 14.32 17.55 -22.40
CA LYS A 342 14.31 16.25 -23.12
C LYS A 342 13.81 15.13 -22.22
N ALA A 343 14.24 15.10 -20.97
CA ALA A 343 13.77 14.14 -19.96
C ALA A 343 12.28 14.32 -19.68
N ARG A 344 11.84 15.56 -19.46
CA ARG A 344 10.42 15.91 -19.24
C ARG A 344 9.53 15.46 -20.39
N LYS A 345 9.92 15.74 -21.63
CA LYS A 345 9.17 15.33 -22.84
C LYS A 345 9.03 13.81 -22.91
N LEU A 346 10.06 13.08 -22.54
CA LEU A 346 10.04 11.63 -22.51
C LEU A 346 9.09 11.10 -21.42
N LEU A 347 9.14 11.64 -20.20
CA LEU A 347 8.23 11.28 -19.12
C LEU A 347 6.76 11.49 -19.50
N ILE A 348 6.44 12.62 -20.16
CA ILE A 348 5.06 12.94 -20.61
C ILE A 348 4.57 11.95 -21.68
N ASN A 349 5.45 11.44 -22.53
CA ASN A 349 5.08 10.55 -23.64
C ASN A 349 5.13 9.07 -23.29
N TYR A 350 5.70 8.70 -22.15
CA TYR A 350 5.73 7.30 -21.71
C TYR A 350 4.35 6.80 -21.33
N GLY A 351 4.09 5.51 -21.52
CA GLY A 351 2.76 4.90 -21.36
C GLY A 351 2.33 4.64 -19.92
N TRP A 352 3.25 4.64 -18.96
CA TRP A 352 3.02 4.44 -17.52
C TRP A 352 2.12 3.24 -17.19
N PRO A 353 2.50 2.00 -17.52
CA PRO A 353 1.69 0.82 -17.21
C PRO A 353 1.43 0.64 -15.72
N GLY A 354 2.33 1.10 -14.84
CA GLY A 354 2.16 1.14 -13.38
C GLY A 354 1.61 2.48 -12.86
N ASN A 355 1.16 3.36 -13.75
CA ASN A 355 0.52 4.65 -13.44
C ASN A 355 1.37 5.55 -12.51
N ILE A 356 0.73 6.21 -11.52
CA ILE A 356 1.40 7.13 -10.59
C ILE A 356 2.44 6.40 -9.73
N ARG A 357 2.18 5.15 -9.34
CA ARG A 357 3.12 4.37 -8.51
C ARG A 357 4.44 4.12 -9.25
N GLU A 358 4.39 3.87 -10.55
CA GLU A 358 5.58 3.72 -11.38
C GLU A 358 6.32 5.05 -11.55
N LEU A 359 5.59 6.14 -11.80
CA LEU A 359 6.17 7.47 -11.89
C LEU A 359 6.84 7.87 -10.56
N GLU A 360 6.19 7.67 -9.42
CA GLU A 360 6.73 7.94 -8.11
C GLU A 360 8.04 7.16 -7.87
N ASN A 361 8.04 5.85 -8.11
CA ASN A 361 9.24 5.01 -7.96
C ASN A 361 10.38 5.44 -8.89
N LEU A 362 10.04 5.80 -10.14
CA LEU A 362 11.04 6.31 -11.07
C LEU A 362 11.63 7.63 -10.57
N MET A 363 10.79 8.57 -10.13
CA MET A 363 11.27 9.87 -9.63
C MET A 363 12.15 9.71 -8.38
N GLU A 364 11.80 8.82 -7.44
CA GLU A 364 12.65 8.50 -6.29
C GLU A 364 14.03 8.00 -6.74
N ARG A 365 14.06 7.06 -7.69
CA ARG A 365 15.29 6.53 -8.27
C ARG A 365 16.12 7.62 -8.96
N LEU A 366 15.50 8.49 -9.77
CA LEU A 366 16.17 9.57 -10.47
C LEU A 366 16.79 10.58 -9.49
N VAL A 367 16.05 10.99 -8.46
CA VAL A 367 16.58 11.91 -7.43
C VAL A 367 17.72 11.28 -6.65
N LEU A 368 17.67 9.98 -6.37
CA LEU A 368 18.73 9.27 -5.65
C LEU A 368 20.01 9.20 -6.47
N LEU A 369 19.92 8.90 -7.78
CA LEU A 369 21.07 8.55 -8.64
C LEU A 369 21.62 9.72 -9.45
N ALA A 370 20.89 10.83 -9.61
CA ALA A 370 21.36 11.98 -10.39
C ALA A 370 22.70 12.51 -9.86
N ALA A 371 23.65 12.71 -10.77
CA ALA A 371 25.00 13.17 -10.45
C ALA A 371 25.09 14.71 -10.25
N GLY A 372 24.12 15.46 -10.79
CA GLY A 372 24.09 16.93 -10.76
C GLY A 372 22.76 17.47 -10.23
N ASN A 373 22.56 18.78 -10.40
CA ASN A 373 21.33 19.50 -9.98
C ASN A 373 20.19 19.40 -11.00
N THR A 374 20.35 18.64 -12.07
CA THR A 374 19.35 18.51 -13.14
C THR A 374 19.23 17.06 -13.56
N ILE A 375 18.00 16.54 -13.60
CA ILE A 375 17.72 15.22 -14.17
C ILE A 375 17.80 15.32 -15.69
N THR A 376 18.75 14.60 -16.29
CA THR A 376 18.99 14.57 -17.73
C THR A 376 18.34 13.37 -18.40
N LEU A 377 18.38 13.31 -19.74
CA LEU A 377 17.90 12.14 -20.47
C LEU A 377 18.71 10.87 -20.14
N GLU A 378 19.98 11.02 -19.80
CA GLU A 378 20.91 9.93 -19.51
C GLU A 378 20.61 9.26 -18.16
N ASP A 379 20.03 10.01 -17.23
CA ASP A 379 19.61 9.49 -15.92
C ASP A 379 18.38 8.59 -16.04
N ILE A 380 17.56 8.76 -17.10
CA ILE A 380 16.34 7.97 -17.29
C ILE A 380 16.71 6.55 -17.74
N PRO A 381 16.16 5.49 -17.10
CA PRO A 381 16.40 4.11 -17.47
C PRO A 381 16.07 3.78 -18.93
N GLU A 382 16.79 2.83 -19.51
CA GLU A 382 16.62 2.44 -20.92
C GLU A 382 15.21 1.91 -21.22
N GLU A 383 14.58 1.24 -20.26
CA GLU A 383 13.22 0.71 -20.39
C GLU A 383 12.17 1.82 -20.64
N VAL A 384 12.42 3.01 -20.08
CA VAL A 384 11.57 4.19 -20.26
C VAL A 384 11.99 4.97 -21.51
N ARG A 385 13.29 5.03 -21.82
CA ARG A 385 13.81 5.70 -23.04
C ARG A 385 13.41 4.99 -24.32
N PHE A 386 13.41 3.67 -24.29
CA PHE A 386 13.11 2.81 -25.44
C PHE A 386 12.03 1.82 -25.06
N PRO A 387 10.75 2.27 -24.92
CA PRO A 387 9.67 1.35 -24.61
C PRO A 387 9.61 0.31 -25.75
N VAL A 388 9.85 -0.94 -25.42
CA VAL A 388 9.59 -2.04 -26.33
C VAL A 388 8.11 -1.93 -26.68
N ALA A 389 7.79 -1.65 -27.94
CA ALA A 389 6.42 -1.51 -28.41
C ALA A 389 5.66 -2.80 -28.07
N THR A 390 4.97 -2.76 -26.95
CA THR A 390 3.95 -3.76 -26.65
C THR A 390 2.76 -3.37 -27.51
N GLU A 391 2.69 -3.95 -28.69
CA GLU A 391 1.57 -3.76 -29.61
C GLU A 391 0.27 -3.93 -28.85
N MET A 392 -0.49 -2.83 -28.78
CA MET A 392 -1.91 -2.87 -28.48
C MET A 392 -2.62 -3.51 -29.66
N ALA A 393 -2.64 -4.83 -29.71
CA ALA A 393 -3.47 -5.60 -30.59
C ALA A 393 -4.48 -6.35 -29.74
N GLY A 394 -5.71 -5.87 -29.77
CA GLY A 394 -6.88 -6.68 -29.44
C GLY A 394 -7.01 -7.80 -30.46
N GLY A 395 -6.51 -8.99 -30.12
CA GLY A 395 -6.69 -10.22 -30.84
C GLY A 395 -6.66 -11.38 -29.83
N PRO A 396 -7.22 -12.58 -30.16
CA PRO A 396 -7.38 -13.66 -29.22
C PRO A 396 -6.03 -14.15 -28.67
N SER A 397 -5.97 -14.28 -27.38
CA SER A 397 -4.82 -14.55 -26.53
C SER A 397 -4.02 -15.79 -26.94
N GLU A 398 -2.82 -15.56 -27.51
CA GLU A 398 -1.73 -16.54 -27.41
C GLU A 398 -1.08 -16.47 -26.01
N PRO A 399 -0.54 -17.57 -25.49
CA PRO A 399 -0.02 -17.63 -24.12
C PRO A 399 1.14 -16.67 -23.94
N LYS A 400 1.03 -15.79 -22.95
CA LYS A 400 2.02 -14.78 -22.54
C LYS A 400 3.42 -15.40 -22.47
N ARG A 401 4.29 -15.09 -23.43
CA ARG A 401 5.73 -15.40 -23.33
C ARG A 401 6.31 -14.59 -22.18
N SER A 402 6.64 -15.26 -21.10
CA SER A 402 7.35 -14.66 -19.95
C SER A 402 8.60 -13.92 -20.44
N PHE A 403 8.93 -12.75 -19.85
CA PHE A 403 10.15 -11.99 -20.09
C PHE A 403 11.42 -12.89 -20.07
N LYS A 404 11.40 -13.91 -19.22
CA LYS A 404 12.41 -14.98 -19.14
C LYS A 404 12.53 -15.77 -20.46
N ASN A 405 11.43 -15.95 -21.20
CA ASN A 405 11.42 -16.64 -22.48
C ASN A 405 11.89 -15.73 -23.64
N ILE A 406 11.64 -14.43 -23.57
CA ILE A 406 12.09 -13.45 -24.58
C ILE A 406 13.63 -13.26 -24.45
N LEU A 407 14.13 -13.12 -23.23
CA LEU A 407 15.59 -13.10 -22.99
C LEU A 407 16.26 -14.39 -23.43
N LYS A 408 15.64 -15.54 -23.13
CA LYS A 408 16.14 -16.85 -23.55
C LYS A 408 16.16 -16.99 -25.07
N GLY A 409 15.14 -16.49 -25.78
CA GLY A 409 15.08 -16.49 -27.24
C GLY A 409 16.19 -15.65 -27.88
N LYS A 410 16.39 -14.40 -27.40
CA LYS A 410 17.46 -13.50 -27.90
C LYS A 410 18.86 -14.06 -27.61
N THR A 411 19.07 -14.64 -26.44
CA THR A 411 20.35 -15.27 -26.07
C THR A 411 20.60 -16.51 -26.95
N GLU A 412 19.57 -17.27 -27.26
CA GLU A 412 19.66 -18.44 -28.15
C GLU A 412 19.93 -18.06 -29.61
N GLU A 413 19.35 -16.95 -30.12
CA GLU A 413 19.67 -16.41 -31.45
C GLU A 413 21.11 -15.91 -31.52
N MET A 414 21.56 -15.13 -30.57
CA MET A 414 22.96 -14.63 -30.53
C MET A 414 23.97 -15.79 -30.44
N GLU A 415 23.65 -16.81 -29.63
CA GLU A 415 24.48 -18.00 -29.49
C GLU A 415 24.54 -18.81 -30.79
N LYS A 416 23.43 -18.96 -31.49
CA LYS A 416 23.31 -19.61 -32.79
C LYS A 416 24.17 -18.88 -33.84
N ASP A 417 24.06 -17.56 -33.96
CA ASP A 417 24.79 -16.76 -34.94
C ASP A 417 26.29 -16.79 -34.65
N MET A 418 26.69 -16.80 -33.38
CA MET A 418 28.10 -16.91 -33.01
C MET A 418 28.68 -18.27 -33.36
N ILE A 419 27.95 -19.35 -33.16
CA ILE A 419 28.33 -20.72 -33.57
C ILE A 419 28.49 -20.79 -35.10
N ILE A 420 27.57 -20.24 -35.87
CA ILE A 420 27.60 -20.23 -37.33
C ILE A 420 28.83 -19.46 -37.84
N LYS A 421 29.06 -18.28 -37.28
CA LYS A 421 30.21 -17.44 -37.65
C LYS A 421 31.56 -18.15 -37.45
N VAL A 422 31.79 -18.69 -36.25
CA VAL A 422 33.02 -19.37 -35.91
C VAL A 422 33.17 -20.70 -36.67
N LEU A 423 32.09 -21.41 -36.98
CA LEU A 423 32.12 -22.61 -37.84
C LEU A 423 32.58 -22.29 -39.26
N LYS A 424 32.13 -21.17 -39.83
CA LYS A 424 32.62 -20.68 -41.15
C LYS A 424 34.09 -20.33 -41.11
N GLU A 425 34.54 -19.58 -40.09
CA GLU A 425 35.94 -19.18 -39.90
C GLU A 425 36.89 -20.41 -39.74
N CYS A 426 36.41 -21.46 -39.07
CA CYS A 426 37.19 -22.69 -38.85
C CYS A 426 37.06 -23.74 -39.97
N GLY A 427 36.52 -23.39 -41.13
CA GLY A 427 36.39 -24.29 -42.29
C GLY A 427 35.49 -25.50 -41.95
N ARG A 428 34.41 -25.31 -41.20
CA ARG A 428 33.47 -26.35 -40.79
C ARG A 428 34.02 -27.46 -39.87
N ASN A 429 35.16 -27.21 -39.25
CA ASN A 429 35.83 -28.18 -38.36
C ASN A 429 35.29 -28.04 -36.92
N VAL A 430 34.41 -28.93 -36.50
CA VAL A 430 33.75 -28.92 -35.19
C VAL A 430 34.76 -28.95 -34.03
N SER A 431 35.88 -29.63 -34.17
CA SER A 431 36.86 -29.70 -33.06
C SER A 431 37.60 -28.38 -32.89
N LYS A 432 38.00 -27.70 -34.01
CA LYS A 432 38.63 -26.37 -33.97
C LYS A 432 37.63 -25.30 -33.48
N THR A 433 36.40 -25.35 -33.94
CA THR A 433 35.32 -24.45 -33.51
C THR A 433 35.01 -24.58 -32.00
N ALA A 434 34.98 -25.83 -31.49
CA ALA A 434 34.78 -26.07 -30.07
C ALA A 434 35.89 -25.46 -29.21
N LEU A 435 37.13 -25.62 -29.66
CA LEU A 435 38.29 -25.01 -28.98
C LEU A 435 38.22 -23.48 -28.98
N GLN A 436 37.90 -22.87 -30.13
CA GLN A 436 37.81 -21.42 -30.27
C GLN A 436 36.64 -20.78 -29.47
N LEU A 437 35.55 -21.52 -29.28
CA LEU A 437 34.39 -21.11 -28.45
C LEU A 437 34.54 -21.50 -26.97
N GLY A 438 35.68 -22.10 -26.54
CA GLY A 438 35.87 -22.53 -25.17
C GLY A 438 34.93 -23.66 -24.74
N LEU A 439 34.38 -24.46 -25.67
CA LEU A 439 33.46 -25.54 -25.43
C LEU A 439 34.09 -26.92 -25.64
N SER A 440 33.55 -27.94 -24.94
CA SER A 440 33.90 -29.30 -25.29
C SER A 440 33.29 -29.67 -26.64
N ARG A 441 33.92 -30.57 -27.41
CA ARG A 441 33.40 -31.05 -28.71
C ARG A 441 31.97 -31.62 -28.56
N LYS A 442 31.68 -32.35 -27.48
CA LYS A 442 30.34 -32.89 -27.18
C LYS A 442 29.35 -31.77 -26.85
N GLY A 443 29.78 -30.75 -26.13
CA GLY A 443 28.96 -29.56 -25.81
C GLY A 443 28.54 -28.79 -27.06
N LEU A 444 29.49 -28.55 -27.99
CA LEU A 444 29.19 -27.91 -29.27
C LEU A 444 28.26 -28.76 -30.14
N GLN A 445 28.42 -30.08 -30.19
CA GLN A 445 27.50 -30.96 -30.92
C GLN A 445 26.08 -30.94 -30.38
N LEU A 446 25.91 -30.90 -29.06
CA LEU A 446 24.59 -30.78 -28.42
C LEU A 446 23.93 -29.43 -28.75
N LYS A 447 24.68 -28.33 -28.74
CA LYS A 447 24.18 -27.00 -29.10
C LYS A 447 23.83 -26.93 -30.61
N MET A 448 24.67 -27.51 -31.48
CA MET A 448 24.36 -27.61 -32.92
C MET A 448 23.06 -28.43 -33.17
N ALA A 449 22.87 -29.55 -32.45
CA ALA A 449 21.65 -30.32 -32.55
C ALA A 449 20.43 -29.54 -32.02
N LYS A 450 20.56 -28.81 -30.91
CA LYS A 450 19.51 -27.96 -30.36
C LYS A 450 19.06 -26.87 -31.34
N TYR A 451 19.99 -26.28 -32.10
CA TYR A 451 19.70 -25.21 -33.06
C TYR A 451 19.49 -25.72 -34.51
N ASN A 452 19.38 -27.01 -34.71
CA ASN A 452 19.21 -27.67 -36.03
C ASN A 452 20.30 -27.28 -37.05
N LEU A 453 21.52 -27.05 -36.60
CA LEU A 453 22.67 -26.69 -37.47
C LEU A 453 23.31 -27.95 -37.98
N ARG A 454 23.10 -28.27 -39.28
CA ARG A 454 23.76 -29.40 -39.96
C ARG A 454 25.05 -28.90 -40.63
N ARG A 455 26.09 -29.77 -40.70
CA ARG A 455 27.36 -29.44 -41.39
C ARG A 455 27.21 -29.06 -42.86
N GLN A 456 26.10 -29.46 -43.46
CA GLN A 456 25.82 -29.26 -44.89
C GLN A 456 25.13 -27.92 -45.20
N ASP A 457 24.50 -27.30 -44.19
CA ASP A 457 23.67 -26.10 -44.35
C ASP A 457 24.44 -24.82 -43.97
N ILE A 458 25.71 -24.91 -43.59
CA ILE A 458 26.61 -23.84 -43.19
C ILE A 458 27.83 -23.82 -44.14
#